data_770da44759cdd4c105223686b976edf2
#
_entry.id   770da44759cdd4c105223686b976edf2
#
_cell.length_a   1.000
_cell.length_b   1.000
_cell.length_c   1.000
_cell.angle_alpha   90.00
_cell.angle_beta   90.00
_cell.angle_gamma   90.00
#
_symmetry.space_group_name_H-M   'P 1'
#
loop_
_entity.id
_entity.type
_entity.pdbx_description
1 polymer ?
#
loop_
_entity_poly.entity_id
_entity_poly.type
_entity_poly.pdbx_seq_one_letter_code
_entity_poly.pdbx_strand_id
1 'polypeptide(L)'
;MKTNKTIWLTGVGMICLPTLVCAKQNVQQPNILFILCDDMGYGDLACYGQPYIHTPNIDQMAREGMRFTQAYAGSPVSAPSRATIMTGQHTGHTHVRGNKEYWRNVPMVKYGVNEDFSVVGQEPYDPQHKILPEMLKDKGYRTGVFGKWAGGYEGSASTPDKRGIDEFYGYICQFQAHLYYPNFLNRYSKALGDTAVVRDIMEQNIQYPMFGKDYFKRNQYSARIIHDKALEWIDRQDSKHPFVGFLTYTLPHAELAQPEDSILENYQKKFFEDKTWGGQEGSRYNAVVHTHAQFAGMITRLDQYVGEIFAKLKEKGLDKNTVVIFTSDNGPHEEGGADPKFFGRDGKLKGLKRQCYEGGIRIPFIAWWPEHIKAGSVNDTQFAFYDLMPTFCDLAGIKNFAKRYTNKKLAGDGFDGISIAPTLLGKDAEQKHHDYLYWEFHETDQIGVRKGDWKMVVVKGEPRLYNLASDIHEDHNVATEHPEIVKELLAAIQKEHRDNQDFKITLPKF
;
A
#
# COMPACT_ATOMS: atom_id res chain seq x y z
N MET A 1 -35.28 -93.91 -19.98
CA MET A 1 -35.25 -92.60 -20.64
C MET A 1 -35.07 -91.53 -19.53
N LYS A 2 -33.91 -90.98 -19.39
CA LYS A 2 -33.59 -89.98 -18.37
C LYS A 2 -33.57 -88.60 -19.04
N THR A 3 -34.40 -87.67 -18.59
CA THR A 3 -34.45 -86.27 -19.02
C THR A 3 -33.60 -85.43 -18.10
N ASN A 4 -32.52 -84.81 -18.66
CA ASN A 4 -31.70 -83.86 -17.98
C ASN A 4 -32.40 -82.49 -17.99
N LYS A 5 -32.57 -81.86 -16.81
CA LYS A 5 -32.95 -80.49 -16.65
C LYS A 5 -31.69 -79.62 -16.44
N THR A 6 -31.39 -78.71 -17.38
CA THR A 6 -30.36 -77.74 -17.27
C THR A 6 -30.90 -76.54 -16.48
N ILE A 7 -30.25 -76.22 -15.36
CA ILE A 7 -30.52 -75.01 -14.55
C ILE A 7 -29.60 -73.86 -15.02
N TRP A 8 -30.20 -72.76 -15.48
CA TRP A 8 -29.47 -71.47 -15.76
C TRP A 8 -29.39 -70.68 -14.47
N LEU A 9 -28.17 -70.45 -13.96
CA LEU A 9 -27.89 -69.44 -12.93
C LEU A 9 -27.68 -68.08 -13.60
N THR A 10 -28.59 -67.14 -13.37
CA THR A 10 -28.44 -65.77 -13.69
C THR A 10 -27.62 -65.10 -12.58
N GLY A 11 -26.36 -64.82 -12.86
CA GLY A 11 -25.48 -64.00 -11.99
C GLY A 11 -25.85 -62.54 -12.10
N VAL A 12 -26.34 -61.89 -11.02
CA VAL A 12 -26.52 -60.49 -10.89
C VAL A 12 -25.15 -59.88 -10.54
N GLY A 13 -24.50 -59.31 -11.52
CA GLY A 13 -23.28 -58.53 -11.32
C GLY A 13 -23.58 -57.22 -10.60
N MET A 14 -23.15 -57.11 -9.36
CA MET A 14 -23.21 -55.85 -8.58
C MET A 14 -22.11 -54.93 -9.05
N ILE A 15 -22.46 -53.91 -9.87
CA ILE A 15 -21.52 -52.83 -10.29
C ILE A 15 -21.34 -51.88 -9.10
N CYS A 16 -20.24 -52.03 -8.36
CA CYS A 16 -19.79 -51.04 -7.41
C CYS A 16 -19.26 -49.81 -8.18
N LEU A 17 -20.05 -48.77 -8.33
CA LEU A 17 -19.59 -47.47 -8.71
C LEU A 17 -18.71 -46.87 -7.60
N PRO A 18 -17.46 -46.46 -7.87
CA PRO A 18 -16.68 -45.75 -6.89
C PRO A 18 -17.34 -44.40 -6.62
N THR A 19 -17.89 -44.21 -5.44
CA THR A 19 -18.24 -42.87 -4.94
C THR A 19 -16.95 -42.07 -4.81
N LEU A 20 -16.72 -41.17 -5.76
CA LEU A 20 -15.74 -40.10 -5.63
C LEU A 20 -16.17 -39.25 -4.41
N VAL A 21 -15.64 -39.59 -3.25
CA VAL A 21 -15.66 -38.69 -2.10
C VAL A 21 -14.77 -37.51 -2.49
N CYS A 22 -15.39 -36.48 -3.01
CA CYS A 22 -14.74 -35.17 -3.17
C CYS A 22 -14.39 -34.70 -1.74
N ALA A 23 -13.22 -35.07 -1.26
CA ALA A 23 -12.68 -34.48 -0.04
C ALA A 23 -12.73 -32.99 -0.24
N LYS A 24 -13.58 -32.28 0.52
CA LYS A 24 -13.45 -30.82 0.67
C LYS A 24 -12.00 -30.59 1.11
N GLN A 25 -11.16 -30.19 0.18
CA GLN A 25 -9.87 -29.61 0.54
C GLN A 25 -10.19 -28.48 1.52
N ASN A 26 -9.84 -28.67 2.78
CA ASN A 26 -9.75 -27.55 3.71
C ASN A 26 -8.74 -26.60 3.09
N VAL A 27 -9.21 -25.58 2.39
CA VAL A 27 -8.34 -24.54 1.83
C VAL A 27 -7.64 -23.93 3.03
N GLN A 28 -6.37 -24.25 3.17
CA GLN A 28 -5.52 -23.66 4.22
C GLN A 28 -5.56 -22.17 4.03
N GLN A 29 -5.79 -21.41 5.09
CA GLN A 29 -5.78 -19.94 5.04
C GLN A 29 -4.41 -19.48 4.52
N PRO A 30 -4.35 -18.65 3.46
CA PRO A 30 -3.07 -18.19 2.94
C PRO A 30 -2.39 -17.26 3.92
N ASN A 31 -1.08 -17.27 3.91
CA ASN A 31 -0.31 -16.15 4.43
C ASN A 31 -0.46 -14.95 3.50
N ILE A 32 -0.34 -13.75 4.05
CA ILE A 32 -0.46 -12.51 3.28
C ILE A 32 0.79 -11.67 3.54
N LEU A 33 1.51 -11.30 2.49
CA LEU A 33 2.55 -10.28 2.54
C LEU A 33 2.13 -9.10 1.66
N PHE A 34 1.94 -7.97 2.29
CA PHE A 34 1.56 -6.72 1.65
C PHE A 34 2.75 -5.77 1.65
N ILE A 35 3.40 -5.60 0.49
CA ILE A 35 4.55 -4.72 0.27
C ILE A 35 4.04 -3.39 -0.25
N LEU A 36 4.14 -2.37 0.58
CA LEU A 36 3.67 -1.03 0.30
C LEU A 36 4.85 -0.06 0.23
N CYS A 37 5.08 0.51 -0.94
CA CYS A 37 6.07 1.56 -1.14
C CYS A 37 5.50 2.94 -0.80
N ASP A 38 6.37 3.92 -0.64
CA ASP A 38 6.03 5.30 -0.35
C ASP A 38 6.36 6.18 -1.55
N ASP A 39 5.35 6.83 -2.16
CA ASP A 39 5.50 7.75 -3.30
C ASP A 39 6.07 7.12 -4.61
N MET A 40 5.89 5.84 -4.84
CA MET A 40 6.28 5.22 -6.10
C MET A 40 5.25 5.51 -7.19
N GLY A 41 5.69 6.12 -8.28
CA GLY A 41 4.82 6.43 -9.42
C GLY A 41 4.44 5.21 -10.25
N TYR A 42 3.35 5.36 -11.02
CA TYR A 42 2.88 4.31 -11.94
C TYR A 42 3.96 3.85 -12.94
N GLY A 43 4.80 4.80 -13.41
CA GLY A 43 5.86 4.56 -14.38
C GLY A 43 7.25 4.23 -13.78
N ASP A 44 7.37 3.95 -12.50
CA ASP A 44 8.68 3.74 -11.85
C ASP A 44 9.26 2.32 -11.99
N LEU A 45 8.46 1.35 -12.44
CA LEU A 45 8.85 -0.05 -12.62
C LEU A 45 9.00 -0.43 -14.10
N ALA A 46 9.97 -1.30 -14.44
CA ALA A 46 10.19 -1.70 -15.83
C ALA A 46 8.98 -2.45 -16.41
N CYS A 47 8.26 -3.28 -15.63
CA CYS A 47 7.01 -3.92 -16.05
C CYS A 47 5.85 -2.93 -16.27
N TYR A 48 5.99 -1.66 -15.85
CA TYR A 48 5.08 -0.55 -16.16
C TYR A 48 5.68 0.47 -17.16
N GLY A 49 6.83 0.15 -17.78
CA GLY A 49 7.41 0.94 -18.86
C GLY A 49 8.62 1.80 -18.49
N GLN A 50 9.20 1.65 -17.29
CA GLN A 50 10.42 2.36 -16.88
C GLN A 50 11.65 1.87 -17.64
N PRO A 51 12.33 2.73 -18.44
CA PRO A 51 13.48 2.29 -19.23
C PRO A 51 14.83 2.45 -18.51
N TYR A 52 14.89 3.21 -17.44
CA TYR A 52 16.16 3.62 -16.80
C TYR A 52 16.46 2.87 -15.52
N ILE A 53 15.45 2.39 -14.80
CA ILE A 53 15.59 1.78 -13.48
C ILE A 53 15.45 0.27 -13.58
N HIS A 54 16.34 -0.48 -12.94
CA HIS A 54 16.37 -1.94 -12.99
C HIS A 54 15.57 -2.53 -11.83
N THR A 55 14.51 -3.28 -12.15
CA THR A 55 13.61 -3.92 -11.18
C THR A 55 13.35 -5.40 -11.51
N PRO A 56 14.43 -6.24 -11.69
CA PRO A 56 14.26 -7.59 -12.21
C PRO A 56 13.42 -8.53 -11.33
N ASN A 57 13.45 -8.35 -10.01
CA ASN A 57 12.69 -9.19 -9.07
C ASN A 57 11.19 -8.83 -9.07
N ILE A 58 10.85 -7.54 -9.07
CA ILE A 58 9.47 -7.05 -9.19
C ILE A 58 8.91 -7.39 -10.58
N ASP A 59 9.72 -7.25 -11.63
CA ASP A 59 9.33 -7.65 -12.99
C ASP A 59 9.10 -9.15 -13.09
N GLN A 60 9.88 -9.97 -12.38
CA GLN A 60 9.63 -11.42 -12.30
C GLN A 60 8.34 -11.71 -11.54
N MET A 61 8.08 -11.01 -10.42
CA MET A 61 6.80 -11.10 -9.72
C MET A 61 5.62 -10.81 -10.66
N ALA A 62 5.73 -9.80 -11.53
CA ALA A 62 4.70 -9.48 -12.53
C ALA A 62 4.55 -10.57 -13.60
N ARG A 63 5.65 -11.19 -14.05
CA ARG A 63 5.61 -12.31 -15.00
C ARG A 63 5.03 -13.59 -14.42
N GLU A 64 5.22 -13.82 -13.11
CA GLU A 64 4.74 -15.02 -12.41
C GLU A 64 3.39 -14.81 -11.71
N GLY A 65 2.89 -13.58 -11.68
CA GLY A 65 1.65 -13.16 -11.03
C GLY A 65 0.71 -12.43 -11.97
N MET A 66 -0.09 -11.54 -11.39
CA MET A 66 -1.06 -10.68 -12.07
C MET A 66 -0.68 -9.21 -11.88
N ARG A 67 -0.61 -8.46 -12.98
CA ARG A 67 -0.37 -7.02 -13.00
C ARG A 67 -1.66 -6.28 -13.29
N PHE A 68 -2.01 -5.32 -12.44
CA PHE A 68 -3.20 -4.49 -12.64
C PHE A 68 -2.83 -3.19 -13.35
N THR A 69 -3.71 -2.75 -14.24
CA THR A 69 -3.53 -1.50 -15.00
C THR A 69 -4.38 -0.35 -14.45
N GLN A 70 -5.39 -0.64 -13.63
CA GLN A 70 -6.34 0.35 -13.10
C GLN A 70 -6.55 0.19 -11.59
N ALA A 71 -5.45 0.02 -10.85
CA ALA A 71 -5.44 0.05 -9.39
C ALA A 71 -5.21 1.47 -8.88
N TYR A 72 -5.92 1.85 -7.82
CA TYR A 72 -5.89 3.19 -7.26
C TYR A 72 -5.52 3.20 -5.79
N ALA A 73 -4.69 4.17 -5.41
CA ALA A 73 -4.46 4.56 -4.02
C ALA A 73 -5.77 5.07 -3.39
N GLY A 74 -5.83 5.04 -2.08
CA GLY A 74 -7.00 5.55 -1.35
C GLY A 74 -7.04 7.07 -1.23
N SER A 75 -5.89 7.73 -1.44
CA SER A 75 -5.72 9.18 -1.43
C SER A 75 -4.44 9.54 -2.17
N PRO A 76 -4.29 10.78 -2.69
CA PRO A 76 -3.06 11.21 -3.34
C PRO A 76 -1.90 11.51 -2.37
N VAL A 77 -2.00 11.10 -1.09
CA VAL A 77 -0.96 11.29 -0.08
C VAL A 77 -1.03 10.18 0.99
N SER A 78 0.12 9.89 1.61
CA SER A 78 0.38 8.68 2.41
C SER A 78 -0.59 8.43 3.57
N ALA A 79 -0.75 9.36 4.54
CA ALA A 79 -1.49 9.05 5.76
C ALA A 79 -2.97 8.68 5.50
N PRO A 80 -3.76 9.46 4.74
CA PRO A 80 -5.13 9.07 4.42
C PRO A 80 -5.20 7.85 3.49
N SER A 81 -4.25 7.67 2.56
CA SER A 81 -4.23 6.49 1.71
C SER A 81 -4.03 5.21 2.52
N ARG A 82 -3.08 5.20 3.44
CA ARG A 82 -2.88 4.07 4.38
C ARG A 82 -4.09 3.85 5.30
N ALA A 83 -4.77 4.95 5.71
CA ALA A 83 -6.00 4.85 6.49
C ALA A 83 -7.12 4.12 5.73
N THR A 84 -7.25 4.33 4.42
CA THR A 84 -8.28 3.63 3.63
C THR A 84 -8.06 2.12 3.56
N ILE A 85 -6.80 1.65 3.54
CA ILE A 85 -6.46 0.22 3.63
C ILE A 85 -6.88 -0.32 4.99
N MET A 86 -6.53 0.40 6.05
CA MET A 86 -6.75 -0.03 7.43
C MET A 86 -8.23 -0.03 7.83
N THR A 87 -9.00 0.93 7.29
CA THR A 87 -10.41 1.13 7.68
C THR A 87 -11.43 0.53 6.70
N GLY A 88 -11.03 0.24 5.45
CA GLY A 88 -11.96 -0.17 4.39
C GLY A 88 -12.94 0.93 3.98
N GLN A 89 -12.59 2.20 4.26
CA GLN A 89 -13.40 3.38 3.95
C GLN A 89 -12.65 4.32 3.02
N HIS A 90 -13.34 4.92 2.05
CA HIS A 90 -12.77 5.98 1.21
C HIS A 90 -12.66 7.32 1.98
N THR A 91 -11.95 8.30 1.41
CA THR A 91 -11.64 9.56 2.11
C THR A 91 -12.85 10.48 2.37
N GLY A 92 -14.00 10.22 1.82
CA GLY A 92 -15.26 10.87 2.22
C GLY A 92 -15.81 10.36 3.57
N HIS A 93 -15.37 9.18 4.03
CA HIS A 93 -15.89 8.50 5.22
C HIS A 93 -14.85 8.25 6.31
N THR A 94 -13.60 7.90 5.93
CA THR A 94 -12.56 7.60 6.91
C THR A 94 -12.28 8.79 7.84
N HIS A 95 -11.85 8.48 9.07
CA HIS A 95 -11.49 9.51 10.06
C HIS A 95 -10.26 10.31 9.61
N VAL A 96 -9.24 9.64 9.08
CA VAL A 96 -8.00 10.28 8.60
C VAL A 96 -8.14 10.61 7.11
N ARG A 97 -8.23 11.91 6.76
CA ARG A 97 -8.46 12.39 5.39
C ARG A 97 -7.32 13.27 4.84
N GLY A 98 -6.23 13.42 5.60
CA GLY A 98 -5.07 14.24 5.25
C GLY A 98 -3.90 14.00 6.19
N ASN A 99 -2.82 14.75 5.99
CA ASN A 99 -1.60 14.67 6.80
C ASN A 99 -1.70 15.56 8.06
N LYS A 100 -2.76 15.46 8.84
CA LYS A 100 -2.86 16.20 10.10
C LYS A 100 -1.76 15.72 11.06
N GLU A 101 -0.83 16.61 11.38
CA GLU A 101 0.33 16.36 12.23
C GLU A 101 0.06 16.83 13.66
N TYR A 102 0.56 16.06 14.62
CA TYR A 102 0.59 16.42 16.04
C TYR A 102 1.97 16.94 16.41
N TRP A 103 2.01 18.10 17.07
CA TRP A 103 3.23 18.79 17.43
C TRP A 103 3.42 18.77 18.94
N ARG A 104 4.64 18.59 19.42
CA ARG A 104 4.97 18.89 20.80
C ARG A 104 5.00 20.40 20.98
N ASN A 105 4.53 20.89 22.12
CA ASN A 105 4.63 22.30 22.54
C ASN A 105 6.06 22.63 22.96
N VAL A 106 7.05 22.30 22.17
CA VAL A 106 8.45 22.70 22.33
C VAL A 106 8.81 23.62 21.15
N PRO A 107 9.56 24.72 21.39
CA PRO A 107 10.04 25.53 20.28
C PRO A 107 10.73 24.62 19.27
N MET A 108 10.36 24.74 17.97
CA MET A 108 11.10 24.09 16.91
C MET A 108 12.54 24.56 17.02
N VAL A 109 13.42 23.72 17.55
CA VAL A 109 14.84 23.96 17.42
C VAL A 109 15.16 23.70 15.95
N LYS A 110 15.43 24.79 15.27
CA LYS A 110 15.81 24.80 13.86
C LYS A 110 16.91 23.75 13.67
N TYR A 111 16.56 22.65 12.97
CA TYR A 111 17.47 21.67 12.43
C TYR A 111 18.69 21.26 13.29
N GLY A 112 18.62 20.12 13.93
CA GLY A 112 19.82 19.36 14.28
C GLY A 112 20.32 19.43 15.72
N VAL A 113 19.59 19.96 16.71
CA VAL A 113 20.11 20.03 18.08
C VAL A 113 19.33 19.14 19.08
N ASN A 114 18.14 18.67 18.76
CA ASN A 114 17.43 17.72 19.64
C ASN A 114 16.95 16.52 18.85
N GLU A 115 17.12 15.34 19.43
CA GLU A 115 16.64 14.04 18.95
C GLU A 115 15.12 13.94 18.89
N ASP A 116 14.43 14.93 19.44
CA ASP A 116 12.99 15.03 19.45
C ASP A 116 12.50 15.90 18.31
N PHE A 117 11.94 15.25 17.30
CA PHE A 117 11.17 15.98 16.28
C PHE A 117 10.04 16.75 16.95
N SER A 118 9.80 17.98 16.48
CA SER A 118 8.63 18.75 16.88
C SER A 118 7.32 18.06 16.50
N VAL A 119 7.32 17.35 15.35
CA VAL A 119 6.20 16.48 14.95
C VAL A 119 6.37 15.11 15.59
N VAL A 120 5.38 14.69 16.36
CA VAL A 120 5.40 13.40 17.09
C VAL A 120 4.61 12.29 16.38
N GLY A 121 3.80 12.63 15.40
CA GLY A 121 3.02 11.70 14.59
C GLY A 121 1.85 12.35 13.89
N GLN A 122 0.92 11.53 13.42
CA GLN A 122 -0.24 11.93 12.62
C GLN A 122 -1.54 11.67 13.37
N GLU A 123 -2.67 12.04 12.76
CA GLU A 123 -4.01 11.75 13.27
C GLU A 123 -4.15 10.24 13.54
N PRO A 124 -4.54 9.84 14.74
CA PRO A 124 -4.79 8.44 15.07
C PRO A 124 -6.01 7.89 14.30
N TYR A 125 -6.01 6.60 14.00
CA TYR A 125 -7.25 5.91 13.59
C TYR A 125 -8.28 5.97 14.70
N ASP A 126 -9.56 6.10 14.37
CA ASP A 126 -10.63 6.07 15.36
C ASP A 126 -10.57 4.75 16.16
N PRO A 127 -10.41 4.80 17.49
CA PRO A 127 -10.33 3.60 18.32
C PRO A 127 -11.62 2.79 18.36
N GLN A 128 -12.74 3.38 17.97
CA GLN A 128 -14.05 2.70 17.92
C GLN A 128 -14.27 1.97 16.59
N HIS A 129 -13.53 2.33 15.53
CA HIS A 129 -13.56 1.64 14.24
C HIS A 129 -12.55 0.49 14.21
N LYS A 130 -13.02 -0.71 13.89
CA LYS A 130 -12.17 -1.91 13.81
C LYS A 130 -11.32 -1.88 12.54
N ILE A 131 -10.00 -1.96 12.66
CA ILE A 131 -9.09 -1.92 11.51
C ILE A 131 -8.66 -3.33 11.05
N LEU A 132 -8.16 -3.42 9.83
CA LEU A 132 -7.81 -4.68 9.16
C LEU A 132 -6.92 -5.63 9.99
N PRO A 133 -5.80 -5.20 10.61
CA PRO A 133 -4.96 -6.11 11.40
C PRO A 133 -5.70 -6.75 12.56
N GLU A 134 -6.59 -6.02 13.22
CA GLU A 134 -7.40 -6.54 14.32
C GLU A 134 -8.37 -7.63 13.85
N MET A 135 -8.95 -7.48 12.64
CA MET A 135 -9.86 -8.47 12.05
C MET A 135 -9.12 -9.77 11.70
N LEU A 136 -7.92 -9.64 11.11
CA LEU A 136 -7.07 -10.78 10.77
C LEU A 136 -6.56 -11.49 12.03
N LYS A 137 -6.21 -10.74 13.07
CA LYS A 137 -5.84 -11.30 14.37
C LYS A 137 -6.97 -12.06 15.02
N ASP A 138 -8.22 -11.55 14.98
CA ASP A 138 -9.42 -12.25 15.46
C ASP A 138 -9.65 -13.58 14.70
N LYS A 139 -9.09 -13.71 13.49
CA LYS A 139 -9.13 -14.93 12.67
C LYS A 139 -7.95 -15.87 12.95
N GLY A 140 -7.03 -15.49 13.82
CA GLY A 140 -5.89 -16.31 14.24
C GLY A 140 -4.59 -16.05 13.46
N TYR A 141 -4.52 -14.98 12.68
CA TYR A 141 -3.29 -14.58 12.02
C TYR A 141 -2.27 -14.04 13.01
N ARG A 142 -0.99 -14.41 12.84
CA ARG A 142 0.13 -13.67 13.41
C ARG A 142 0.34 -12.40 12.58
N THR A 143 0.51 -11.25 13.24
CA THR A 143 0.50 -9.95 12.58
C THR A 143 1.83 -9.23 12.76
N GLY A 144 2.45 -8.78 11.67
CA GLY A 144 3.68 -8.00 11.69
C GLY A 144 3.58 -6.74 10.83
N VAL A 145 4.22 -5.65 11.27
CA VAL A 145 4.38 -4.42 10.48
C VAL A 145 5.83 -3.98 10.51
N PHE A 146 6.42 -3.78 9.34
CA PHE A 146 7.82 -3.39 9.18
C PHE A 146 7.93 -2.19 8.25
N GLY A 147 8.25 -1.00 8.81
CA GLY A 147 8.33 0.26 8.09
C GLY A 147 7.48 1.37 8.69
N LYS A 148 6.83 2.16 7.83
CA LYS A 148 6.04 3.35 8.19
C LYS A 148 4.63 2.99 8.60
N TRP A 149 4.24 3.33 9.83
CA TRP A 149 2.87 3.14 10.34
C TRP A 149 1.91 4.24 9.89
N ALA A 150 2.28 5.50 10.13
CA ALA A 150 1.53 6.71 9.76
C ALA A 150 0.08 6.77 10.28
N GLY A 151 -0.20 6.16 11.43
CA GLY A 151 -1.52 6.15 12.06
C GLY A 151 -1.43 6.40 13.56
N GLY A 152 -1.28 7.68 13.97
CA GLY A 152 -1.14 8.07 15.37
C GLY A 152 0.27 8.55 15.72
N TYR A 153 0.55 8.60 17.02
CA TYR A 153 1.80 9.03 17.64
C TYR A 153 2.10 8.18 18.87
N GLU A 154 3.34 8.20 19.35
CA GLU A 154 3.74 7.44 20.56
C GLU A 154 2.80 7.75 21.74
N GLY A 155 2.21 6.72 22.31
CA GLY A 155 1.24 6.84 23.43
C GLY A 155 -0.22 7.03 22.99
N SER A 156 -0.52 7.30 21.72
CA SER A 156 -1.91 7.39 21.24
C SER A 156 -2.65 6.04 21.33
N ALA A 157 -3.97 6.06 21.14
CA ALA A 157 -4.79 4.84 21.09
C ALA A 157 -4.60 4.02 19.80
N SER A 158 -3.80 4.53 18.87
CA SER A 158 -3.65 3.95 17.53
C SER A 158 -2.23 3.45 17.25
N THR A 159 -1.41 3.25 18.26
CA THR A 159 -0.10 2.62 18.11
C THR A 159 -0.23 1.12 17.78
N PRO A 160 0.72 0.51 17.06
CA PRO A 160 0.66 -0.88 16.61
C PRO A 160 0.30 -1.89 17.71
N ASP A 161 0.89 -1.76 18.90
CA ASP A 161 0.63 -2.60 20.09
C ASP A 161 -0.84 -2.64 20.51
N LYS A 162 -1.59 -1.54 20.25
CA LYS A 162 -3.01 -1.39 20.61
C LYS A 162 -3.97 -1.76 19.48
N ARG A 163 -3.46 -1.91 18.27
CA ARG A 163 -4.26 -2.10 17.04
C ARG A 163 -4.03 -3.45 16.37
N GLY A 164 -3.87 -4.49 17.18
CA GLY A 164 -3.86 -5.86 16.69
C GLY A 164 -2.54 -6.35 16.10
N ILE A 165 -1.45 -5.62 16.25
CA ILE A 165 -0.11 -6.01 15.77
C ILE A 165 0.63 -6.79 16.85
N ASP A 166 1.23 -7.93 16.50
CA ASP A 166 2.06 -8.76 17.39
C ASP A 166 3.52 -8.31 17.36
N GLU A 167 3.99 -7.82 16.21
CA GLU A 167 5.36 -7.35 16.03
C GLU A 167 5.46 -6.14 15.11
N PHE A 168 6.15 -5.11 15.57
CA PHE A 168 6.35 -3.86 14.83
C PHE A 168 7.81 -3.44 14.88
N TYR A 169 8.36 -3.01 13.75
CA TYR A 169 9.66 -2.37 13.68
C TYR A 169 9.69 -1.31 12.57
N GLY A 170 9.93 -0.04 12.95
CA GLY A 170 9.96 1.05 11.97
C GLY A 170 9.61 2.41 12.55
N TYR A 171 8.80 3.17 11.85
CA TYR A 171 8.43 4.54 12.18
C TYR A 171 6.94 4.65 12.54
N ILE A 172 6.61 5.13 13.74
CA ILE A 172 5.22 5.54 14.03
C ILE A 172 4.93 6.85 13.31
N CYS A 173 5.80 7.84 13.44
CA CYS A 173 5.67 9.14 12.84
C CYS A 173 6.13 9.14 11.38
N GLN A 174 5.23 9.53 10.45
CA GLN A 174 5.62 9.62 9.05
C GLN A 174 6.63 10.73 8.76
N PHE A 175 6.68 11.80 9.58
CA PHE A 175 7.67 12.85 9.44
C PHE A 175 9.09 12.32 9.73
N GLN A 176 9.25 11.50 10.78
CA GLN A 176 10.51 10.82 11.07
C GLN A 176 10.92 9.86 9.95
N ALA A 177 9.93 9.24 9.28
CA ALA A 177 10.17 8.32 8.17
C ALA A 177 10.78 8.97 6.91
N HIS A 178 10.91 10.29 6.88
CA HIS A 178 11.65 11.02 5.84
C HIS A 178 13.19 10.91 6.02
N LEU A 179 13.67 10.40 7.16
CA LEU A 179 15.08 10.24 7.44
C LEU A 179 15.50 8.77 7.33
N TYR A 180 16.48 8.49 6.47
CA TYR A 180 17.01 7.12 6.29
C TYR A 180 18.14 6.75 7.24
N TYR A 181 18.68 7.72 7.97
CA TYR A 181 19.71 7.51 9.00
C TYR A 181 19.25 8.13 10.34
N PRO A 182 18.12 7.64 10.93
CA PRO A 182 17.55 8.20 12.15
C PRO A 182 18.41 7.87 13.38
N ASN A 183 18.17 8.58 14.50
CA ASN A 183 18.77 8.26 15.78
C ASN A 183 18.04 7.13 16.51
N PHE A 184 16.80 6.84 16.15
CA PHE A 184 16.04 5.72 16.70
C PHE A 184 14.98 5.24 15.69
N LEU A 185 14.53 4.02 15.88
CA LEU A 185 13.31 3.45 15.32
C LEU A 185 12.37 3.05 16.44
N ASN A 186 11.11 2.82 16.14
CA ASN A 186 10.16 2.30 17.11
C ASN A 186 10.06 0.78 16.96
N ARG A 187 9.94 0.08 18.07
CA ARG A 187 9.84 -1.36 18.15
C ARG A 187 8.72 -1.79 19.11
N TYR A 188 8.05 -2.86 18.77
CA TYR A 188 7.17 -3.61 19.65
C TYR A 188 7.24 -5.09 19.27
N SER A 189 7.41 -5.97 20.24
CA SER A 189 7.35 -7.41 20.02
C SER A 189 6.69 -8.10 21.21
N LYS A 190 5.52 -8.65 21.00
CA LYS A 190 4.82 -9.46 21.99
C LYS A 190 5.63 -10.70 22.38
N ALA A 191 6.37 -11.27 21.43
CA ALA A 191 7.23 -12.43 21.66
C ALA A 191 8.42 -12.14 22.58
N LEU A 192 8.91 -10.89 22.59
CA LEU A 192 9.97 -10.41 23.49
C LEU A 192 9.42 -9.90 24.84
N GLY A 193 8.10 -9.93 25.03
CA GLY A 193 7.47 -9.47 26.27
C GLY A 193 7.26 -7.95 26.35
N ASP A 194 7.37 -7.23 25.23
CA ASP A 194 7.06 -5.79 25.23
C ASP A 194 5.60 -5.55 25.58
N THR A 195 5.33 -4.57 26.44
CA THR A 195 4.00 -4.17 26.88
C THR A 195 3.48 -2.95 26.13
N ALA A 196 4.37 -2.20 25.48
CA ALA A 196 4.07 -1.04 24.64
C ALA A 196 5.18 -0.84 23.59
N VAL A 197 4.93 0.04 22.63
CA VAL A 197 5.99 0.49 21.71
C VAL A 197 7.10 1.19 22.48
N VAL A 198 8.33 0.85 22.16
CA VAL A 198 9.56 1.46 22.71
C VAL A 198 10.44 1.98 21.59
N ARG A 199 11.39 2.85 21.91
CA ARG A 199 12.42 3.34 20.99
C ARG A 199 13.63 2.40 20.99
N ASP A 200 14.04 2.00 19.80
CA ASP A 200 15.28 1.29 19.54
C ASP A 200 16.33 2.29 19.05
N ILE A 201 17.35 2.55 19.85
CA ILE A 201 18.35 3.60 19.57
C ILE A 201 19.34 3.12 18.53
N MET A 202 19.49 3.91 17.45
CA MET A 202 20.46 3.64 16.41
C MET A 202 21.83 4.17 16.80
N GLU A 203 22.80 3.26 16.93
CA GLU A 203 24.19 3.61 17.23
C GLU A 203 24.89 4.13 15.96
N GLN A 204 24.53 5.32 15.54
CA GLN A 204 25.17 5.97 14.40
C GLN A 204 26.64 6.32 14.74
N ASN A 205 27.54 6.10 13.78
CA ASN A 205 28.94 6.53 13.91
C ASN A 205 29.14 8.04 14.04
N ILE A 206 28.16 8.80 13.56
CA ILE A 206 28.06 10.26 13.71
C ILE A 206 26.66 10.56 14.24
N GLN A 207 26.55 11.06 15.48
CA GLN A 207 25.26 11.33 16.10
C GLN A 207 24.63 12.66 15.63
N TYR A 208 25.43 13.67 15.29
CA TYR A 208 24.97 15.00 14.89
C TYR A 208 25.84 15.57 13.77
N PRO A 209 25.27 16.42 12.92
CA PRO A 209 23.89 16.85 12.83
C PRO A 209 23.01 15.85 12.06
N MET A 210 21.70 15.84 12.34
CA MET A 210 20.71 15.07 11.55
C MET A 210 20.47 15.67 10.17
N PHE A 211 20.98 16.86 9.90
CA PHE A 211 20.87 17.58 8.64
C PHE A 211 22.22 18.16 8.24
N GLY A 212 22.44 18.29 6.95
CA GLY A 212 23.68 18.81 6.37
C GLY A 212 24.59 17.73 5.78
N LYS A 213 25.75 18.17 5.26
CA LYS A 213 26.68 17.32 4.50
C LYS A 213 27.19 16.07 5.23
N ASP A 214 27.23 16.11 6.56
CA ASP A 214 27.75 14.98 7.36
C ASP A 214 26.67 13.94 7.68
N TYR A 215 25.39 14.23 7.41
CA TYR A 215 24.30 13.28 7.58
C TYR A 215 24.52 11.99 6.77
N PHE A 216 24.94 12.11 5.51
CA PHE A 216 25.16 10.96 4.63
C PHE A 216 26.40 10.11 4.99
N LYS A 217 27.20 10.55 5.95
CA LYS A 217 28.31 9.75 6.49
C LYS A 217 27.88 8.79 7.60
N ARG A 218 26.60 8.83 7.99
CA ARG A 218 26.01 7.91 8.98
C ARG A 218 25.94 6.51 8.40
N ASN A 219 25.99 5.48 9.26
CA ASN A 219 26.14 4.10 8.84
C ASN A 219 24.93 3.20 9.11
N GLN A 220 23.98 3.61 9.98
CA GLN A 220 22.79 2.82 10.29
C GLN A 220 21.63 3.20 9.34
N TYR A 221 21.60 2.55 8.17
CA TYR A 221 20.57 2.80 7.14
C TYR A 221 19.28 2.08 7.49
N SER A 222 18.26 2.83 7.88
CA SER A 222 17.00 2.31 8.41
C SER A 222 16.25 1.38 7.48
N ALA A 223 16.26 1.66 6.16
CA ALA A 223 15.52 0.83 5.21
C ALA A 223 16.09 -0.62 5.18
N ARG A 224 17.42 -0.78 5.29
CA ARG A 224 18.04 -2.10 5.40
C ARG A 224 17.72 -2.76 6.74
N ILE A 225 17.83 -2.04 7.84
CA ILE A 225 17.57 -2.57 9.18
C ILE A 225 16.11 -3.04 9.31
N ILE A 226 15.15 -2.23 8.83
CA ILE A 226 13.73 -2.58 8.81
C ILE A 226 13.50 -3.85 7.97
N HIS A 227 14.14 -3.93 6.81
CA HIS A 227 14.05 -5.10 5.95
C HIS A 227 14.61 -6.37 6.61
N ASP A 228 15.78 -6.28 7.26
CA ASP A 228 16.37 -7.40 8.01
C ASP A 228 15.43 -7.88 9.11
N LYS A 229 14.78 -6.97 9.84
CA LYS A 229 13.78 -7.32 10.85
C LYS A 229 12.54 -7.99 10.24
N ALA A 230 12.11 -7.59 9.06
CA ALA A 230 11.05 -8.27 8.33
C ALA A 230 11.47 -9.71 7.93
N LEU A 231 12.69 -9.91 7.43
CA LEU A 231 13.23 -11.24 7.10
C LEU A 231 13.37 -12.12 8.34
N GLU A 232 13.88 -11.59 9.45
CA GLU A 232 13.94 -12.28 10.74
C GLU A 232 12.55 -12.73 11.21
N TRP A 233 11.54 -11.88 11.02
CA TRP A 233 10.17 -12.21 11.37
C TRP A 233 9.59 -13.31 10.46
N ILE A 234 9.79 -13.22 9.15
CA ILE A 234 9.37 -14.26 8.19
C ILE A 234 10.07 -15.60 8.53
N ASP A 235 11.34 -15.56 8.90
CA ASP A 235 12.11 -16.76 9.27
C ASP A 235 11.51 -17.50 10.48
N ARG A 236 10.88 -16.80 11.41
CA ARG A 236 10.18 -17.37 12.56
C ARG A 236 8.78 -17.88 12.25
N GLN A 237 8.27 -17.71 11.02
CA GLN A 237 6.95 -18.23 10.63
C GLN A 237 7.01 -19.71 10.26
N ASP A 238 5.86 -20.35 10.34
CA ASP A 238 5.70 -21.77 10.06
C ASP A 238 4.42 -22.02 9.22
N SER A 239 4.28 -23.23 8.69
CA SER A 239 3.13 -23.62 7.87
C SER A 239 1.85 -23.93 8.67
N LYS A 240 1.90 -23.92 10.01
CA LYS A 240 0.76 -24.27 10.87
C LYS A 240 -0.10 -23.06 11.23
N HIS A 241 0.47 -21.89 11.23
CA HIS A 241 -0.16 -20.65 11.66
C HIS A 241 -0.12 -19.64 10.52
N PRO A 242 -1.27 -19.16 10.03
CA PRO A 242 -1.29 -18.13 9.01
C PRO A 242 -0.72 -16.83 9.58
N PHE A 243 -0.06 -16.05 8.72
CA PHE A 243 0.48 -14.76 9.09
C PHE A 243 0.12 -13.68 8.08
N VAL A 244 0.07 -12.44 8.54
CA VAL A 244 0.01 -11.25 7.69
C VAL A 244 1.15 -10.31 8.05
N GLY A 245 1.97 -9.97 7.05
CA GLY A 245 3.04 -8.98 7.15
C GLY A 245 2.73 -7.77 6.29
N PHE A 246 2.71 -6.60 6.92
CA PHE A 246 2.65 -5.32 6.23
C PHE A 246 4.08 -4.76 6.15
N LEU A 247 4.70 -4.87 4.98
CA LEU A 247 6.05 -4.39 4.70
C LEU A 247 5.93 -3.00 4.08
N THR A 248 5.84 -1.99 4.94
CA THR A 248 5.51 -0.60 4.57
C THR A 248 6.77 0.23 4.41
N TYR A 249 7.57 -0.09 3.38
CA TYR A 249 8.84 0.58 3.11
C TYR A 249 8.66 2.07 2.82
N THR A 250 9.64 2.87 3.26
CA THR A 250 9.70 4.31 2.98
C THR A 250 10.27 4.62 1.60
N LEU A 251 10.95 3.67 0.97
CA LEU A 251 11.50 3.79 -0.39
C LEU A 251 10.36 3.88 -1.44
N PRO A 252 10.48 4.75 -2.47
CA PRO A 252 11.54 5.73 -2.74
C PRO A 252 11.20 7.17 -2.31
N HIS A 253 10.46 7.39 -1.20
CA HIS A 253 10.11 8.73 -0.70
C HIS A 253 11.36 9.58 -0.45
N ALA A 254 11.27 10.91 -0.59
CA ALA A 254 12.30 11.82 -0.14
C ALA A 254 12.47 11.73 1.40
N GLU A 255 13.68 11.91 1.93
CA GLU A 255 14.88 12.39 1.22
C GLU A 255 15.47 11.30 0.31
N LEU A 256 16.21 11.74 -0.72
CA LEU A 256 16.90 10.84 -1.63
C LEU A 256 18.25 10.42 -1.01
N ALA A 257 18.21 9.37 -0.21
CA ALA A 257 19.36 8.90 0.55
C ALA A 257 19.47 7.39 0.53
N GLN A 258 20.68 6.90 0.30
CA GLN A 258 21.05 5.48 0.36
C GLN A 258 22.54 5.32 0.66
N PRO A 259 23.02 4.11 1.02
CA PRO A 259 24.44 3.83 1.19
C PRO A 259 25.25 4.07 -0.09
N GLU A 260 26.48 4.55 0.09
CA GLU A 260 27.47 4.62 -0.97
C GLU A 260 28.02 3.24 -1.26
N ASP A 261 27.46 2.57 -2.26
CA ASP A 261 27.83 1.22 -2.68
C ASP A 261 27.71 1.05 -4.20
N SER A 262 27.92 -0.16 -4.68
CA SER A 262 27.92 -0.48 -6.11
C SER A 262 26.58 -0.14 -6.81
N ILE A 263 25.44 -0.15 -6.10
CA ILE A 263 24.15 0.25 -6.69
C ILE A 263 24.20 1.73 -7.04
N LEU A 264 24.55 2.57 -6.07
CA LEU A 264 24.66 4.01 -6.29
C LEU A 264 25.71 4.36 -7.33
N GLU A 265 26.92 3.76 -7.22
CA GLU A 265 28.01 3.98 -8.18
C GLU A 265 27.61 3.64 -9.63
N ASN A 266 26.88 2.57 -9.86
CA ASN A 266 26.42 2.18 -11.18
C ASN A 266 25.47 3.23 -11.78
N TYR A 267 24.56 3.78 -10.97
CA TYR A 267 23.68 4.86 -11.43
C TYR A 267 24.39 6.19 -11.57
N GLN A 268 25.37 6.53 -10.76
CA GLN A 268 26.23 7.70 -10.95
C GLN A 268 27.00 7.62 -12.29
N LYS A 269 27.52 6.46 -12.65
CA LYS A 269 28.15 6.26 -13.98
C LYS A 269 27.14 6.36 -15.11
N LYS A 270 25.92 5.89 -14.93
CA LYS A 270 24.83 5.94 -15.93
C LYS A 270 24.32 7.37 -16.14
N PHE A 271 24.25 8.17 -15.08
CA PHE A 271 23.77 9.54 -15.07
C PHE A 271 24.93 10.51 -14.73
N PHE A 272 26.00 10.49 -15.54
CA PHE A 272 27.25 11.25 -15.26
C PHE A 272 27.07 12.78 -15.24
N GLU A 273 26.06 13.33 -15.92
CA GLU A 273 25.64 14.74 -15.88
C GLU A 273 24.46 14.98 -14.93
N ASP A 274 24.43 14.25 -13.80
CA ASP A 274 23.31 14.26 -12.88
C ASP A 274 23.18 15.59 -12.12
N LYS A 275 21.97 15.85 -11.64
CA LYS A 275 21.59 17.07 -10.94
C LYS A 275 22.04 17.03 -9.48
N THR A 276 22.29 18.23 -8.96
CA THR A 276 22.41 18.47 -7.51
C THR A 276 21.23 19.31 -7.04
N TRP A 277 20.59 18.86 -5.97
CA TRP A 277 19.58 19.64 -5.26
C TRP A 277 20.20 20.22 -3.99
N GLY A 278 20.34 21.55 -3.93
CA GLY A 278 21.00 22.26 -2.85
C GLY A 278 20.19 22.38 -1.55
N GLY A 279 19.00 21.78 -1.51
CA GLY A 279 18.03 22.01 -0.45
C GLY A 279 17.22 23.29 -0.71
N GLN A 280 16.19 23.50 0.10
CA GLN A 280 15.39 24.70 0.11
C GLN A 280 15.34 25.23 1.54
N GLU A 281 15.43 26.54 1.74
CA GLU A 281 15.28 27.14 3.07
C GLU A 281 13.94 26.71 3.68
N GLY A 282 13.97 26.17 4.90
CA GLY A 282 12.81 25.58 5.55
C GLY A 282 12.46 24.16 5.08
N SER A 283 13.22 23.58 4.12
CA SER A 283 13.02 22.20 3.68
C SER A 283 13.28 21.21 4.82
N ARG A 284 12.50 20.12 4.81
CA ARG A 284 12.63 18.98 5.73
C ARG A 284 13.64 17.93 5.21
N TYR A 285 14.29 18.19 4.07
CA TYR A 285 15.18 17.26 3.38
C TYR A 285 16.59 17.81 3.28
N ASN A 286 17.57 16.94 3.38
CA ASN A 286 18.97 17.29 3.17
C ASN A 286 19.25 17.62 1.70
N ALA A 287 20.26 18.48 1.46
CA ALA A 287 20.79 18.68 0.11
C ALA A 287 21.34 17.37 -0.45
N VAL A 288 21.08 17.09 -1.72
CA VAL A 288 21.39 15.82 -2.37
C VAL A 288 22.21 16.08 -3.63
N VAL A 289 23.32 15.36 -3.78
CA VAL A 289 24.08 15.27 -5.03
C VAL A 289 23.64 14.02 -5.80
N HIS A 290 23.68 14.10 -7.13
CA HIS A 290 23.29 12.97 -8.00
C HIS A 290 21.84 12.48 -7.77
N THR A 291 20.87 13.41 -7.84
CA THR A 291 19.47 13.13 -7.50
C THR A 291 18.85 12.00 -8.30
N HIS A 292 19.16 11.88 -9.61
CA HIS A 292 18.66 10.78 -10.44
C HIS A 292 19.28 9.43 -10.04
N ALA A 293 20.60 9.42 -9.76
CA ALA A 293 21.28 8.20 -9.31
C ALA A 293 20.77 7.74 -7.94
N GLN A 294 20.56 8.67 -7.02
CA GLN A 294 19.98 8.39 -5.70
C GLN A 294 18.59 7.76 -5.85
N PHE A 295 17.70 8.41 -6.58
CA PHE A 295 16.33 7.93 -6.75
C PHE A 295 16.29 6.54 -7.42
N ALA A 296 16.99 6.36 -8.54
CA ALA A 296 17.02 5.09 -9.25
C ALA A 296 17.62 3.95 -8.40
N GLY A 297 18.68 4.26 -7.64
CA GLY A 297 19.30 3.30 -6.73
C GLY A 297 18.38 2.89 -5.58
N MET A 298 17.58 3.81 -5.03
CA MET A 298 16.59 3.49 -4.00
C MET A 298 15.54 2.49 -4.48
N ILE A 299 15.05 2.63 -5.72
CA ILE A 299 14.09 1.67 -6.30
C ILE A 299 14.76 0.31 -6.57
N THR A 300 15.99 0.29 -7.12
CA THR A 300 16.72 -0.96 -7.33
C THR A 300 17.01 -1.68 -6.02
N ARG A 301 17.29 -0.94 -4.94
CA ARG A 301 17.45 -1.50 -3.59
C ARG A 301 16.17 -2.12 -3.07
N LEU A 302 15.05 -1.46 -3.26
CA LEU A 302 13.73 -2.01 -2.93
C LEU A 302 13.44 -3.29 -3.72
N ASP A 303 13.79 -3.32 -5.00
CA ASP A 303 13.67 -4.52 -5.84
C ASP A 303 14.50 -5.69 -5.28
N GLN A 304 15.73 -5.43 -4.81
CA GLN A 304 16.53 -6.45 -4.13
C GLN A 304 15.85 -6.98 -2.86
N TYR A 305 15.24 -6.09 -2.07
CA TYR A 305 14.49 -6.51 -0.88
C TYR A 305 13.31 -7.42 -1.23
N VAL A 306 12.62 -7.14 -2.32
CA VAL A 306 11.56 -8.03 -2.83
C VAL A 306 12.14 -9.40 -3.21
N GLY A 307 13.29 -9.44 -3.89
CA GLY A 307 13.99 -10.69 -4.21
C GLY A 307 14.39 -11.50 -2.96
N GLU A 308 14.90 -10.82 -1.92
CA GLU A 308 15.27 -11.47 -0.65
C GLU A 308 14.03 -12.05 0.08
N ILE A 309 12.87 -11.38 0.02
CA ILE A 309 11.60 -11.89 0.55
C ILE A 309 11.19 -13.18 -0.17
N PHE A 310 11.22 -13.20 -1.50
CA PHE A 310 10.88 -14.40 -2.28
C PHE A 310 11.84 -15.56 -1.99
N ALA A 311 13.14 -15.27 -1.89
CA ALA A 311 14.14 -16.27 -1.53
C ALA A 311 13.85 -16.86 -0.13
N LYS A 312 13.52 -16.01 0.86
CA LYS A 312 13.19 -16.42 2.23
C LYS A 312 11.90 -17.27 2.28
N LEU A 313 10.84 -16.85 1.56
CA LEU A 313 9.60 -17.64 1.48
C LEU A 313 9.85 -19.04 0.89
N LYS A 314 10.66 -19.11 -0.16
CA LYS A 314 11.03 -20.38 -0.81
C LYS A 314 11.90 -21.24 0.10
N GLU A 315 12.91 -20.66 0.75
CA GLU A 315 13.75 -21.34 1.76
C GLU A 315 12.93 -22.00 2.86
N LYS A 316 11.87 -21.30 3.31
CA LYS A 316 10.95 -21.77 4.37
C LYS A 316 9.87 -22.72 3.86
N GLY A 317 9.73 -22.92 2.54
CA GLY A 317 8.62 -23.66 1.94
C GLY A 317 7.25 -23.04 2.18
N LEU A 318 7.21 -21.71 2.33
CA LEU A 318 5.98 -20.93 2.57
C LEU A 318 5.44 -20.28 1.30
N ASP A 319 6.20 -20.26 0.22
CA ASP A 319 5.91 -19.60 -1.05
C ASP A 319 4.59 -20.03 -1.69
N LYS A 320 4.27 -21.34 -1.66
CA LYS A 320 3.05 -21.88 -2.27
C LYS A 320 1.76 -21.45 -1.57
N ASN A 321 1.81 -21.16 -0.27
CA ASN A 321 0.64 -20.76 0.51
C ASN A 321 0.72 -19.29 0.96
N THR A 322 1.46 -18.45 0.24
CA THR A 322 1.57 -17.01 0.52
C THR A 322 1.13 -16.20 -0.68
N VAL A 323 0.12 -15.34 -0.48
CA VAL A 323 -0.18 -14.27 -1.42
C VAL A 323 0.72 -13.08 -1.12
N VAL A 324 1.46 -12.62 -2.13
CA VAL A 324 2.30 -11.41 -2.05
C VAL A 324 1.69 -10.34 -2.93
N ILE A 325 1.47 -9.16 -2.35
CA ILE A 325 0.99 -7.98 -3.07
C ILE A 325 2.06 -6.89 -2.98
N PHE A 326 2.40 -6.29 -4.12
CA PHE A 326 3.31 -5.16 -4.23
C PHE A 326 2.56 -3.96 -4.80
N THR A 327 2.67 -2.79 -4.16
CA THR A 327 2.00 -1.56 -4.58
C THR A 327 2.63 -0.32 -3.95
N SER A 328 2.13 0.90 -4.30
CA SER A 328 2.52 2.19 -3.75
C SER A 328 1.33 2.87 -3.06
N ASP A 329 1.58 3.69 -2.05
CA ASP A 329 0.52 4.36 -1.30
C ASP A 329 -0.09 5.58 -2.01
N ASN A 330 0.61 6.19 -2.97
CA ASN A 330 0.12 7.24 -3.85
C ASN A 330 1.04 7.39 -5.08
N GLY A 331 0.73 8.32 -5.97
CA GLY A 331 1.55 8.64 -7.14
C GLY A 331 2.87 9.35 -6.79
N PRO A 332 3.69 9.66 -7.80
CA PRO A 332 5.06 10.14 -7.63
C PRO A 332 5.11 11.57 -7.07
N HIS A 333 6.18 11.87 -6.34
CA HIS A 333 6.47 13.18 -5.77
C HIS A 333 7.60 13.91 -6.51
N GLU A 334 7.72 15.23 -6.28
CA GLU A 334 8.81 16.09 -6.72
C GLU A 334 9.64 16.66 -5.56
N GLU A 335 9.49 16.10 -4.35
CA GLU A 335 10.11 16.54 -3.11
C GLU A 335 11.59 16.12 -3.04
N GLY A 336 12.43 16.90 -2.32
CA GLY A 336 13.81 16.53 -2.02
C GLY A 336 14.73 16.37 -3.23
N GLY A 337 14.41 17.01 -4.36
CA GLY A 337 15.17 16.91 -5.61
C GLY A 337 14.75 15.77 -6.54
N ALA A 338 13.70 15.04 -6.23
CA ALA A 338 13.13 14.03 -7.15
C ALA A 338 12.66 14.70 -8.46
N ASP A 339 12.90 14.02 -9.57
CA ASP A 339 12.56 14.51 -10.91
C ASP A 339 11.60 13.55 -11.62
N PRO A 340 10.28 13.71 -11.39
CA PRO A 340 9.28 12.81 -11.97
C PRO A 340 9.25 12.88 -13.51
N LYS A 341 9.60 14.03 -14.11
CA LYS A 341 9.62 14.19 -15.57
C LYS A 341 10.76 13.44 -16.22
N PHE A 342 11.96 13.46 -15.62
CA PHE A 342 13.12 12.76 -16.15
C PHE A 342 12.87 11.26 -16.29
N PHE A 343 12.25 10.64 -15.30
CA PHE A 343 11.96 9.22 -15.28
C PHE A 343 10.61 8.85 -15.92
N GLY A 344 9.73 9.82 -16.24
CA GLY A 344 8.36 9.54 -16.67
C GLY A 344 7.57 8.78 -15.61
N ARG A 345 7.77 9.14 -14.33
CA ARG A 345 7.27 8.42 -13.15
C ARG A 345 5.75 8.35 -13.06
N ASP A 346 5.08 9.33 -13.65
CA ASP A 346 3.63 9.38 -13.78
C ASP A 346 3.08 8.33 -14.77
N GLY A 347 3.92 7.66 -15.56
CA GLY A 347 3.50 6.73 -16.60
C GLY A 347 2.73 7.43 -17.73
N LYS A 348 3.01 8.71 -17.99
CA LYS A 348 2.30 9.60 -18.91
C LYS A 348 0.88 9.96 -18.42
N LEU A 349 0.58 9.86 -17.16
CA LEU A 349 -0.68 10.29 -16.55
C LEU A 349 -0.54 11.73 -16.04
N LYS A 350 -1.64 12.44 -15.92
CA LYS A 350 -1.62 13.80 -15.35
C LYS A 350 -1.54 13.79 -13.84
N GLY A 351 -0.79 14.71 -13.28
CA GLY A 351 -0.74 14.94 -11.85
C GLY A 351 0.33 14.13 -11.13
N LEU A 352 0.58 14.54 -9.91
CA LEU A 352 1.56 14.01 -8.98
C LEU A 352 0.92 13.85 -7.60
N LYS A 353 1.68 13.39 -6.62
CA LYS A 353 1.33 13.43 -5.19
C LYS A 353 0.57 14.72 -4.84
N ARG A 354 -0.45 14.64 -4.02
CA ARG A 354 -1.38 15.72 -3.62
C ARG A 354 -2.41 16.13 -4.70
N GLN A 355 -2.55 15.38 -5.79
CA GLN A 355 -3.51 15.66 -6.84
C GLN A 355 -4.42 14.46 -7.12
N CYS A 356 -5.74 14.69 -7.23
CA CYS A 356 -6.72 13.64 -7.54
C CYS A 356 -6.81 13.28 -9.03
N TYR A 357 -5.90 13.77 -9.86
CA TYR A 357 -5.71 13.32 -11.24
C TYR A 357 -5.11 11.91 -11.27
N GLU A 358 -5.20 11.25 -12.43
CA GLU A 358 -4.75 9.85 -12.57
C GLU A 358 -3.32 9.64 -12.06
N GLY A 359 -2.36 10.50 -12.41
CA GLY A 359 -0.95 10.38 -11.98
C GLY A 359 -0.74 10.48 -10.47
N GLY A 360 -1.63 11.16 -9.74
CA GLY A 360 -1.52 11.27 -8.28
C GLY A 360 -2.12 10.09 -7.51
N ILE A 361 -3.04 9.32 -8.13
CA ILE A 361 -3.77 8.24 -7.46
C ILE A 361 -3.69 6.88 -8.13
N ARG A 362 -3.40 6.78 -9.43
CA ARG A 362 -3.21 5.50 -10.12
C ARG A 362 -1.81 4.98 -9.84
N ILE A 363 -1.72 3.74 -9.36
CA ILE A 363 -0.52 3.16 -8.78
C ILE A 363 -0.18 1.81 -9.43
N PRO A 364 1.10 1.40 -9.42
CA PRO A 364 1.44 0.03 -9.76
C PRO A 364 0.85 -0.93 -8.73
N PHE A 365 0.29 -2.04 -9.19
CA PHE A 365 -0.24 -3.09 -8.32
C PHE A 365 0.02 -4.45 -8.96
N ILE A 366 0.74 -5.30 -8.24
CA ILE A 366 1.11 -6.65 -8.67
C ILE A 366 0.71 -7.62 -7.56
N ALA A 367 0.02 -8.69 -7.91
CA ALA A 367 -0.34 -9.76 -6.99
C ALA A 367 0.26 -11.09 -7.47
N TRP A 368 0.88 -11.82 -6.55
CA TRP A 368 1.52 -13.10 -6.82
C TRP A 368 1.07 -14.14 -5.77
N TRP A 369 0.63 -15.28 -6.26
CA TRP A 369 0.31 -16.45 -5.44
C TRP A 369 0.37 -17.69 -6.34
N PRO A 370 1.42 -18.49 -6.28
CA PRO A 370 1.59 -19.67 -7.13
C PRO A 370 0.39 -20.61 -7.06
N GLU A 371 0.04 -21.19 -8.22
CA GLU A 371 -1.08 -22.15 -8.36
C GLU A 371 -2.50 -21.56 -8.13
N HIS A 372 -2.61 -20.30 -7.66
CA HIS A 372 -3.88 -19.63 -7.41
C HIS A 372 -4.11 -18.42 -8.31
N ILE A 373 -3.08 -17.61 -8.55
CA ILE A 373 -3.13 -16.46 -9.46
C ILE A 373 -2.48 -16.87 -10.78
N LYS A 374 -3.16 -16.61 -11.90
CA LYS A 374 -2.67 -16.94 -13.25
C LYS A 374 -1.40 -16.14 -13.56
N ALA A 375 -0.28 -16.84 -13.77
CA ALA A 375 0.99 -16.23 -14.12
C ALA A 375 0.91 -15.43 -15.42
N GLY A 376 1.57 -14.25 -15.43
CA GLY A 376 1.67 -13.34 -16.57
C GLY A 376 0.36 -12.70 -16.98
N SER A 377 -0.67 -12.76 -16.13
CA SER A 377 -1.95 -12.12 -16.42
C SER A 377 -1.88 -10.60 -16.21
N VAL A 378 -2.64 -9.89 -17.05
CA VAL A 378 -2.87 -8.45 -16.93
C VAL A 378 -4.37 -8.23 -16.74
N ASN A 379 -4.75 -7.43 -15.76
CA ASN A 379 -6.15 -7.20 -15.42
C ASN A 379 -6.41 -5.68 -15.32
N ASP A 380 -7.57 -5.24 -15.79
CA ASP A 380 -8.00 -3.85 -15.84
C ASP A 380 -9.16 -3.53 -14.91
N THR A 381 -9.49 -4.43 -13.98
CA THR A 381 -10.48 -4.18 -12.93
C THR A 381 -10.13 -2.91 -12.17
N GLN A 382 -11.11 -1.98 -12.12
CA GLN A 382 -11.00 -0.74 -11.39
C GLN A 382 -11.30 -0.97 -9.90
N PHE A 383 -10.35 -0.67 -9.04
CA PHE A 383 -10.49 -0.76 -7.59
C PHE A 383 -9.57 0.24 -6.88
N ALA A 384 -9.88 0.53 -5.62
CA ALA A 384 -9.07 1.40 -4.79
C ALA A 384 -8.69 0.74 -3.46
N PHE A 385 -7.82 1.35 -2.71
CA PHE A 385 -7.25 0.76 -1.48
C PHE A 385 -8.27 0.35 -0.42
N TYR A 386 -9.41 1.00 -0.33
CA TYR A 386 -10.48 0.58 0.57
C TYR A 386 -11.08 -0.79 0.22
N ASP A 387 -10.80 -1.33 -0.98
CA ASP A 387 -11.17 -2.67 -1.42
C ASP A 387 -10.23 -3.76 -0.87
N LEU A 388 -9.05 -3.37 -0.37
CA LEU A 388 -8.08 -4.34 0.16
C LEU A 388 -8.54 -4.95 1.48
N MET A 389 -9.25 -4.20 2.34
CA MET A 389 -9.80 -4.77 3.57
C MET A 389 -10.76 -5.93 3.31
N PRO A 390 -11.86 -5.79 2.52
CA PRO A 390 -12.72 -6.91 2.18
C PRO A 390 -11.98 -8.03 1.43
N THR A 391 -10.99 -7.69 0.60
CA THR A 391 -10.18 -8.68 -0.13
C THR A 391 -9.39 -9.55 0.84
N PHE A 392 -8.68 -8.97 1.81
CA PHE A 392 -7.93 -9.73 2.79
C PHE A 392 -8.85 -10.53 3.73
N CYS A 393 -10.00 -9.97 4.08
CA CYS A 393 -11.03 -10.69 4.83
C CYS A 393 -11.52 -11.93 4.07
N ASP A 394 -11.81 -11.82 2.79
CA ASP A 394 -12.26 -12.95 1.96
C ASP A 394 -11.15 -14.00 1.80
N LEU A 395 -9.92 -13.61 1.50
CA LEU A 395 -8.76 -14.50 1.42
C LEU A 395 -8.53 -15.23 2.74
N ALA A 396 -8.72 -14.54 3.88
CA ALA A 396 -8.64 -15.13 5.22
C ALA A 396 -9.87 -15.97 5.61
N GLY A 397 -10.91 -16.03 4.78
CA GLY A 397 -12.15 -16.73 5.08
C GLY A 397 -12.98 -16.09 6.21
N ILE A 398 -12.91 -14.76 6.34
CA ILE A 398 -13.75 -13.96 7.25
C ILE A 398 -15.06 -13.63 6.53
N LYS A 399 -16.06 -14.46 6.71
CA LYS A 399 -17.38 -14.25 6.10
C LYS A 399 -18.15 -13.13 6.79
N ASN A 400 -18.92 -12.35 5.98
CA ASN A 400 -19.80 -11.30 6.49
C ASN A 400 -19.07 -10.28 7.40
N PHE A 401 -17.82 -9.93 7.04
CA PHE A 401 -16.96 -9.06 7.86
C PHE A 401 -17.67 -7.74 8.23
N ALA A 402 -18.33 -7.09 7.27
CA ALA A 402 -19.05 -5.84 7.51
C ALA A 402 -20.11 -5.99 8.62
N LYS A 403 -20.96 -7.05 8.57
CA LYS A 403 -21.95 -7.30 9.61
C LYS A 403 -21.30 -7.60 10.99
N ARG A 404 -20.12 -8.24 10.97
CA ARG A 404 -19.41 -8.65 12.19
C ARG A 404 -18.71 -7.48 12.87
N TYR A 405 -18.14 -6.56 12.10
CA TYR A 405 -17.22 -5.53 12.61
C TYR A 405 -17.76 -4.10 12.58
N THR A 406 -18.88 -3.82 11.89
CA THR A 406 -19.52 -2.51 11.96
C THR A 406 -19.98 -2.21 13.39
N ASN A 407 -19.53 -1.08 13.94
CA ASN A 407 -19.96 -0.59 15.22
C ASN A 407 -21.26 0.22 15.09
N LYS A 408 -22.39 -0.43 15.32
CA LYS A 408 -23.73 0.18 15.18
C LYS A 408 -23.98 1.38 16.10
N LYS A 409 -23.14 1.60 17.11
CA LYS A 409 -23.23 2.74 18.01
C LYS A 409 -22.53 3.98 17.47
N LEU A 410 -21.65 3.81 16.48
CA LEU A 410 -20.92 4.87 15.85
C LEU A 410 -21.65 5.28 14.57
N ALA A 411 -22.14 6.52 14.53
CA ALA A 411 -22.82 7.04 13.37
C ALA A 411 -21.87 7.08 12.19
N GLY A 412 -22.29 6.48 11.06
CA GLY A 412 -21.48 6.44 9.84
C GLY A 412 -20.38 5.37 9.83
N ASP A 413 -20.28 4.52 10.87
CA ASP A 413 -19.40 3.38 10.80
C ASP A 413 -19.91 2.37 9.75
N GLY A 414 -18.99 1.88 8.92
CA GLY A 414 -19.28 0.97 7.82
C GLY A 414 -18.04 0.76 6.98
N PHE A 415 -18.21 0.08 5.87
CA PHE A 415 -17.12 -0.26 4.94
C PHE A 415 -17.58 0.03 3.52
N ASP A 416 -16.74 0.69 2.74
CA ASP A 416 -17.06 1.10 1.36
C ASP A 416 -16.50 0.10 0.33
N GLY A 417 -15.54 -0.72 0.74
CA GLY A 417 -14.79 -1.58 -0.16
C GLY A 417 -15.57 -2.78 -0.69
N ILE A 418 -15.22 -3.17 -1.92
CA ILE A 418 -15.65 -4.40 -2.60
C ILE A 418 -14.43 -5.30 -2.80
N SER A 419 -14.52 -6.56 -2.36
CA SER A 419 -13.41 -7.52 -2.50
C SER A 419 -13.04 -7.78 -3.96
N ILE A 420 -11.73 -7.73 -4.26
CA ILE A 420 -11.17 -8.16 -5.55
C ILE A 420 -10.64 -9.61 -5.51
N ALA A 421 -10.91 -10.35 -4.45
CA ALA A 421 -10.50 -11.75 -4.35
C ALA A 421 -11.05 -12.63 -5.50
N PRO A 422 -12.28 -12.44 -6.01
CA PRO A 422 -12.73 -13.18 -7.19
C PRO A 422 -11.82 -12.95 -8.41
N THR A 423 -11.46 -11.70 -8.73
CA THR A 423 -10.53 -11.38 -9.82
C THR A 423 -9.15 -12.00 -9.60
N LEU A 424 -8.58 -11.91 -8.40
CA LEU A 424 -7.29 -12.52 -8.07
C LEU A 424 -7.30 -14.05 -8.30
N LEU A 425 -8.43 -14.71 -8.06
CA LEU A 425 -8.60 -16.15 -8.18
C LEU A 425 -9.14 -16.60 -9.54
N GLY A 426 -9.17 -15.71 -10.56
CA GLY A 426 -9.65 -16.01 -11.91
C GLY A 426 -11.16 -16.29 -12.00
N LYS A 427 -11.94 -15.74 -11.07
CA LYS A 427 -13.40 -15.85 -11.01
C LYS A 427 -14.07 -14.53 -11.40
N ASP A 428 -13.65 -13.94 -12.52
CA ASP A 428 -14.11 -12.62 -12.95
C ASP A 428 -15.64 -12.51 -13.06
N ALA A 429 -16.34 -13.61 -13.39
CA ALA A 429 -17.80 -13.63 -13.43
C ALA A 429 -18.48 -13.43 -12.04
N GLU A 430 -17.75 -13.66 -10.95
CA GLU A 430 -18.21 -13.43 -9.57
C GLU A 430 -17.80 -12.05 -9.05
N GLN A 431 -16.93 -11.32 -9.79
CA GLN A 431 -16.41 -10.02 -9.38
C GLN A 431 -17.53 -8.97 -9.39
N LYS A 432 -17.73 -8.35 -8.24
CA LYS A 432 -18.58 -7.18 -8.08
C LYS A 432 -17.75 -5.92 -8.34
N HIS A 433 -18.38 -4.92 -8.95
CA HIS A 433 -17.72 -3.66 -9.28
C HIS A 433 -18.40 -2.51 -8.53
N HIS A 434 -17.64 -1.45 -8.28
CA HIS A 434 -18.18 -0.18 -7.84
C HIS A 434 -18.94 0.51 -8.98
N ASP A 435 -20.02 1.21 -8.65
CA ASP A 435 -20.69 2.12 -9.59
C ASP A 435 -19.76 3.29 -9.95
N TYR A 436 -18.93 3.72 -9.00
CA TYR A 436 -17.88 4.73 -9.13
C TYR A 436 -16.86 4.56 -8.00
N LEU A 437 -15.62 5.06 -8.22
CA LEU A 437 -14.60 5.23 -7.19
C LEU A 437 -14.58 6.69 -6.72
N TYR A 438 -14.22 6.93 -5.45
CA TYR A 438 -14.34 8.22 -4.80
C TYR A 438 -13.11 8.61 -3.97
N TRP A 439 -12.71 9.89 -4.05
CA TRP A 439 -11.60 10.50 -3.30
C TRP A 439 -11.93 11.92 -2.86
N GLU A 440 -11.50 12.30 -1.66
CA GLU A 440 -11.40 13.68 -1.17
C GLU A 440 -10.00 13.95 -0.67
N PHE A 441 -9.47 15.13 -1.00
CA PHE A 441 -8.19 15.56 -0.48
C PHE A 441 -8.20 17.06 -0.17
N HIS A 442 -8.27 17.40 1.13
CA HIS A 442 -8.49 18.75 1.62
C HIS A 442 -7.30 19.69 1.43
N GLU A 443 -6.05 19.18 1.49
CA GLU A 443 -4.84 20.04 1.43
C GLU A 443 -4.71 20.80 0.11
N THR A 444 -5.23 20.24 -0.98
CA THR A 444 -5.29 20.92 -2.30
C THR A 444 -6.72 21.22 -2.73
N ASP A 445 -7.68 20.97 -1.85
CA ASP A 445 -9.11 21.20 -2.06
C ASP A 445 -9.62 20.55 -3.36
N GLN A 446 -9.47 19.21 -3.42
CA GLN A 446 -9.84 18.41 -4.58
C GLN A 446 -10.73 17.23 -4.21
N ILE A 447 -11.70 16.94 -5.10
CA ILE A 447 -12.53 15.73 -5.07
C ILE A 447 -12.32 14.98 -6.38
N GLY A 448 -12.08 13.69 -6.35
CA GLY A 448 -12.01 12.80 -7.51
C GLY A 448 -13.21 11.84 -7.53
N VAL A 449 -13.84 11.69 -8.68
CA VAL A 449 -14.86 10.65 -8.91
C VAL A 449 -14.57 9.97 -10.24
N ARG A 450 -14.51 8.64 -10.26
CA ARG A 450 -14.33 7.86 -11.48
C ARG A 450 -15.47 6.88 -11.68
N LYS A 451 -16.13 6.95 -12.86
CA LYS A 451 -17.17 6.02 -13.28
C LYS A 451 -16.88 5.49 -14.68
N GLY A 452 -16.46 4.22 -14.78
CA GLY A 452 -16.01 3.65 -16.04
C GLY A 452 -14.87 4.46 -16.64
N ASP A 453 -15.05 5.02 -17.84
CA ASP A 453 -14.06 5.86 -18.51
C ASP A 453 -14.18 7.35 -18.13
N TRP A 454 -15.23 7.74 -17.45
CA TRP A 454 -15.41 9.11 -17.02
C TRP A 454 -14.69 9.40 -15.70
N LYS A 455 -13.92 10.47 -15.70
CA LYS A 455 -13.22 11.00 -14.52
C LYS A 455 -13.59 12.45 -14.29
N MET A 456 -14.12 12.75 -13.11
CA MET A 456 -14.32 14.12 -12.67
C MET A 456 -13.34 14.48 -11.58
N VAL A 457 -12.65 15.61 -11.72
CA VAL A 457 -11.82 16.22 -10.68
C VAL A 457 -12.42 17.59 -10.37
N VAL A 458 -12.94 17.75 -9.15
CA VAL A 458 -13.38 19.05 -8.65
C VAL A 458 -12.19 19.71 -7.97
N VAL A 459 -11.88 20.93 -8.37
CA VAL A 459 -10.77 21.73 -7.80
C VAL A 459 -11.35 23.01 -7.23
N LYS A 460 -11.28 23.18 -5.92
CA LYS A 460 -11.84 24.35 -5.23
C LYS A 460 -13.30 24.63 -5.62
N GLY A 461 -14.11 23.58 -5.65
CA GLY A 461 -15.51 23.63 -6.02
C GLY A 461 -15.83 23.66 -7.52
N GLU A 462 -14.84 23.74 -8.40
CA GLU A 462 -15.03 23.81 -9.85
C GLU A 462 -14.84 22.42 -10.50
N PRO A 463 -15.89 21.81 -11.11
CA PRO A 463 -15.80 20.49 -11.72
C PRO A 463 -15.07 20.53 -13.08
N ARG A 464 -14.23 19.53 -13.30
CA ARG A 464 -13.54 19.26 -14.57
C ARG A 464 -13.81 17.81 -14.94
N LEU A 465 -14.28 17.56 -16.16
CA LEU A 465 -14.64 16.23 -16.63
C LEU A 465 -13.72 15.78 -17.77
N TYR A 466 -13.30 14.53 -17.71
CA TYR A 466 -12.41 13.91 -18.70
C TYR A 466 -12.93 12.53 -19.10
N ASN A 467 -12.70 12.14 -20.37
CA ASN A 467 -12.95 10.78 -20.83
C ASN A 467 -11.61 10.06 -21.00
N LEU A 468 -11.25 9.19 -20.06
CA LEU A 468 -9.95 8.53 -20.00
C LEU A 468 -9.70 7.52 -21.13
N ALA A 469 -10.74 7.07 -21.84
CA ALA A 469 -10.57 6.20 -23.02
C ALA A 469 -9.96 6.95 -24.20
N SER A 470 -10.25 8.26 -24.35
CA SER A 470 -9.73 9.11 -25.41
C SER A 470 -8.70 10.13 -24.94
N ASP A 471 -8.70 10.47 -23.67
CA ASP A 471 -7.85 11.51 -23.04
C ASP A 471 -7.29 11.02 -21.69
N ILE A 472 -6.38 10.06 -21.75
CA ILE A 472 -5.73 9.51 -20.54
C ILE A 472 -4.88 10.54 -19.78
N HIS A 473 -4.50 11.63 -20.46
CA HIS A 473 -3.72 12.72 -19.88
C HIS A 473 -4.58 13.79 -19.20
N GLU A 474 -5.93 13.67 -19.24
CA GLU A 474 -6.85 14.63 -18.63
C GLU A 474 -6.56 16.08 -19.07
N ASP A 475 -6.23 16.29 -20.37
CA ASP A 475 -5.88 17.59 -20.92
C ASP A 475 -7.10 18.43 -21.35
N HIS A 476 -8.17 17.76 -21.78
CA HIS A 476 -9.34 18.39 -22.37
C HIS A 476 -10.56 18.29 -21.43
N ASN A 477 -10.85 19.39 -20.72
CA ASN A 477 -12.02 19.45 -19.87
C ASN A 477 -13.31 19.55 -20.72
N VAL A 478 -14.09 18.48 -20.75
CA VAL A 478 -15.35 18.35 -21.49
C VAL A 478 -16.60 18.53 -20.64
N ALA A 479 -16.51 19.13 -19.46
CA ALA A 479 -17.63 19.30 -18.52
C ALA A 479 -18.82 20.06 -19.14
N THR A 480 -18.57 21.05 -20.00
CA THR A 480 -19.63 21.81 -20.68
C THR A 480 -20.29 21.03 -21.83
N GLU A 481 -19.63 20.01 -22.36
CA GLU A 481 -20.11 19.19 -23.47
C GLU A 481 -20.97 18.02 -22.97
N HIS A 482 -20.75 17.58 -21.70
CA HIS A 482 -21.42 16.45 -21.07
C HIS A 482 -22.08 16.81 -19.71
N PRO A 483 -23.02 17.76 -19.68
CA PRO A 483 -23.63 18.21 -18.42
C PRO A 483 -24.41 17.10 -17.70
N GLU A 484 -24.91 16.11 -18.42
CA GLU A 484 -25.63 14.95 -17.85
C GLU A 484 -24.66 14.07 -17.02
N ILE A 485 -23.43 13.85 -17.49
CA ILE A 485 -22.40 13.10 -16.76
C ILE A 485 -21.91 13.90 -15.54
N VAL A 486 -21.70 15.21 -15.72
CA VAL A 486 -21.36 16.10 -14.59
C VAL A 486 -22.41 16.01 -13.50
N LYS A 487 -23.70 16.11 -13.84
CA LYS A 487 -24.80 16.01 -12.88
C LYS A 487 -24.81 14.66 -12.15
N GLU A 488 -24.56 13.57 -12.86
CA GLU A 488 -24.50 12.23 -12.27
C GLU A 488 -23.35 12.12 -11.25
N LEU A 489 -22.15 12.58 -11.61
CA LEU A 489 -20.97 12.52 -10.74
C LEU A 489 -21.06 13.51 -9.56
N LEU A 490 -21.71 14.64 -9.74
CA LEU A 490 -22.06 15.56 -8.63
C LEU A 490 -23.00 14.89 -7.62
N ALA A 491 -23.99 14.12 -8.09
CA ALA A 491 -24.86 13.35 -7.19
C ALA A 491 -24.08 12.29 -6.38
N ALA A 492 -23.05 11.69 -6.97
CA ALA A 492 -22.14 10.81 -6.23
C ALA A 492 -21.39 11.57 -5.11
N ILE A 493 -20.88 12.78 -5.39
CA ILE A 493 -20.23 13.62 -4.38
C ILE A 493 -21.21 13.95 -3.24
N GLN A 494 -22.42 14.36 -3.57
CA GLN A 494 -23.44 14.69 -2.56
C GLN A 494 -23.79 13.50 -1.66
N LYS A 495 -23.75 12.28 -2.21
CA LYS A 495 -24.02 11.05 -1.47
C LYS A 495 -22.87 10.64 -0.55
N GLU A 496 -21.61 10.75 -1.02
CA GLU A 496 -20.45 10.20 -0.34
C GLU A 496 -19.73 11.21 0.56
N HIS A 497 -19.92 12.50 0.36
CA HIS A 497 -19.32 13.51 1.23
C HIS A 497 -19.93 13.49 2.63
N ARG A 498 -19.08 13.52 3.64
CA ARG A 498 -19.46 13.79 5.04
C ARG A 498 -18.62 14.92 5.58
N ASP A 499 -19.27 15.90 6.17
CA ASP A 499 -18.58 17.03 6.80
C ASP A 499 -17.53 16.56 7.84
N ASN A 500 -16.39 17.20 7.79
CA ASN A 500 -15.32 17.00 8.77
C ASN A 500 -14.70 18.35 9.13
N GLN A 501 -14.62 18.65 10.43
CA GLN A 501 -14.13 19.96 10.90
C GLN A 501 -12.62 20.14 10.66
N ASP A 502 -11.85 19.05 10.67
CA ASP A 502 -10.40 19.06 10.51
C ASP A 502 -9.97 18.99 9.03
N PHE A 503 -10.82 18.39 8.17
CA PHE A 503 -10.52 18.13 6.77
C PHE A 503 -11.57 18.75 5.85
N LYS A 504 -11.66 20.09 5.89
CA LYS A 504 -12.65 20.85 5.11
C LYS A 504 -12.34 20.81 3.62
N ILE A 505 -13.40 20.70 2.82
CA ILE A 505 -13.31 20.70 1.37
C ILE A 505 -14.41 21.58 0.79
N THR A 506 -14.13 22.23 -0.31
CA THR A 506 -15.10 23.08 -1.02
C THR A 506 -15.95 22.23 -1.95
N LEU A 507 -17.23 22.08 -1.61
CA LEU A 507 -18.16 21.35 -2.47
C LEU A 507 -18.50 22.15 -3.72
N PRO A 508 -18.71 21.47 -4.88
CA PRO A 508 -19.23 22.13 -6.07
C PRO A 508 -20.67 22.61 -5.84
N LYS A 509 -21.11 23.59 -6.65
CA LYS A 509 -22.52 23.97 -6.69
C LYS A 509 -23.32 22.86 -7.34
N PHE A 510 -24.34 22.37 -6.65
CA PHE A 510 -25.23 21.29 -7.11
C PHE A 510 -26.39 21.83 -7.92
#